data_935543d3f48c0218ea5c811b1864c714
#
_entry.id   935543d3f48c0218ea5c811b1864c714
#
_cell.length_a   1.000
_cell.length_b   1.000
_cell.length_c   1.000
_cell.angle_alpha   90.00
_cell.angle_beta   90.00
_cell.angle_gamma   90.00
#
_symmetry.space_group_name_H-M   'P 1'
#
loop_
_entity.id
_entity.type
_entity.pdbx_description
1 polymer ?
#
loop_
_entity_poly.entity_id
_entity_poly.type
_entity_poly.pdbx_seq_one_letter_code
_entity_poly.pdbx_strand_id
1 'polypeptide(L)'
;SKEQKNRFIQKFTFPNVKDGSIIEYQYQLNSPFLQLLDKTYLEFDIPVIYEEYIFDFPKFFGYNYNFQGGLMPKYKEDQAQMMYGQDYYSLRLGFENVPPFKAENFVKNDRNYITNIRPELNSTNFNNLFKSYATTWDDVRDKLKEYDDFGGQLSKKSLARNVLSQDIMNIPIPKEKASKILKFVQSTYTWDGNVGLFTGDGIKSLIDTKIGNSAEINLYLIMLMREAGLNVSPMIMNTVNRGILNIAFPTIGAPNYVVACLEDNGNYYLYDATSKFSLPNLLPPRAYNYNAILLKDKKAEILQINNFIESKTYLNVDAKLNEDTTFEGNFKDRDTKTFAILAYDEYVDNKQDYEKKYKERYTFNFNNYKSEVVNDNEFQTSFDFNTDGFVDGVGGKLIFNPLLFLYRQNHEFNQTEERKYPIEFLSPYETVKKVTITIPDNYKF
;
A
#
# COMPACT_ATOMS: atom_id res chain seq x y z
N SER A 1 13.82 3.85 10.09
CA SER A 1 13.71 3.72 8.64
C SER A 1 15.03 3.23 8.09
N LYS A 2 15.05 2.04 7.47
CA LYS A 2 16.20 1.59 6.68
C LYS A 2 16.37 2.60 5.55
N GLU A 3 17.40 3.42 5.64
CA GLU A 3 17.80 4.31 4.56
C GLU A 3 18.06 3.45 3.32
N GLN A 4 17.33 3.72 2.24
CA GLN A 4 17.65 3.09 0.96
C GLN A 4 19.08 3.50 0.60
N LYS A 5 19.95 2.54 0.31
CA LYS A 5 21.27 2.78 -0.26
C LYS A 5 21.11 3.77 -1.40
N ASN A 6 21.71 4.98 -1.28
CA ASN A 6 21.70 6.07 -2.26
C ASN A 6 20.59 7.13 -2.14
N ARG A 7 19.87 7.23 -1.01
CA ARG A 7 19.05 8.41 -0.72
C ARG A 7 19.70 9.23 0.37
N PHE A 8 19.94 10.51 0.09
CA PHE A 8 20.48 11.48 1.05
C PHE A 8 19.41 12.52 1.36
N ILE A 9 19.24 12.84 2.63
CA ILE A 9 18.41 13.95 3.08
C ILE A 9 19.33 15.14 3.38
N GLN A 10 19.21 16.20 2.58
CA GLN A 10 19.89 17.47 2.88
C GLN A 10 18.98 18.31 3.76
N LYS A 11 19.44 18.60 4.97
CA LYS A 11 18.75 19.51 5.90
C LYS A 11 19.52 20.81 5.98
N PHE A 12 18.78 21.91 6.00
CA PHE A 12 19.32 23.26 6.22
C PHE A 12 18.40 24.03 7.16
N THR A 13 18.98 24.97 7.90
CA THR A 13 18.25 25.80 8.87
C THR A 13 18.46 27.25 8.52
N PHE A 14 17.38 28.02 8.51
CA PHE A 14 17.46 29.46 8.36
C PHE A 14 17.72 30.08 9.73
N PRO A 15 18.85 30.80 9.93
CA PRO A 15 19.14 31.41 11.21
C PRO A 15 18.25 32.68 11.44
N ASN A 16 17.93 32.95 12.68
CA ASN A 16 17.20 34.17 13.11
C ASN A 16 15.79 34.36 12.50
N VAL A 17 15.10 33.26 12.11
CA VAL A 17 13.69 33.36 11.67
C VAL A 17 12.82 33.81 12.84
N LYS A 18 11.95 34.80 12.59
CA LYS A 18 10.98 35.36 13.53
C LYS A 18 9.62 35.48 12.84
N ASP A 19 8.57 35.72 13.62
CA ASP A 19 7.26 36.04 13.09
C ASP A 19 7.36 37.24 12.12
N GLY A 20 6.78 37.08 10.92
CA GLY A 20 6.88 38.06 9.83
C GLY A 20 8.13 37.94 8.94
N SER A 21 9.03 36.98 9.19
CA SER A 21 10.15 36.74 8.29
C SER A 21 9.67 36.16 6.95
N ILE A 22 10.27 36.65 5.87
CA ILE A 22 10.10 36.09 4.52
C ILE A 22 11.29 35.15 4.23
N ILE A 23 11.02 33.94 3.81
CA ILE A 23 12.02 32.96 3.45
C ILE A 23 11.90 32.72 1.96
N GLU A 24 13.03 32.80 1.25
CA GLU A 24 13.15 32.48 -0.16
C GLU A 24 14.20 31.40 -0.34
N TYR A 25 13.92 30.40 -1.16
CA TYR A 25 14.89 29.39 -1.55
C TYR A 25 14.67 28.95 -3.00
N GLN A 26 15.76 28.54 -3.64
CA GLN A 26 15.77 27.99 -4.99
C GLN A 26 16.55 26.69 -4.97
N TYR A 27 16.07 25.70 -5.70
CA TYR A 27 16.80 24.44 -5.92
C TYR A 27 16.69 23.98 -7.37
N GLN A 28 17.64 23.17 -7.79
CA GLN A 28 17.67 22.57 -9.11
C GLN A 28 17.82 21.05 -8.95
N LEU A 29 16.95 20.30 -9.64
CA LEU A 29 17.04 18.86 -9.78
C LEU A 29 17.48 18.51 -11.19
N ASN A 30 18.50 17.66 -11.31
CA ASN A 30 18.95 17.11 -12.59
C ASN A 30 18.61 15.62 -12.63
N SER A 31 17.92 15.19 -13.68
CA SER A 31 17.51 13.80 -13.86
C SER A 31 17.80 13.34 -15.28
N PRO A 32 18.36 12.13 -15.47
CA PRO A 32 18.54 11.54 -16.79
C PRO A 32 17.23 10.92 -17.34
N PHE A 33 16.16 10.87 -16.53
CA PHE A 33 14.92 10.21 -16.90
C PHE A 33 14.00 11.16 -17.64
N LEU A 34 13.93 10.99 -18.98
CA LEU A 34 13.07 11.81 -19.85
C LEU A 34 11.68 11.17 -20.09
N GLN A 35 11.56 9.86 -19.93
CA GLN A 35 10.30 9.15 -20.25
C GLN A 35 9.26 9.27 -19.18
N LEU A 36 9.66 9.37 -17.92
CA LEU A 36 8.78 9.45 -16.77
C LEU A 36 9.28 10.54 -15.83
N LEU A 37 8.70 11.71 -15.97
CA LEU A 37 8.98 12.84 -15.09
C LEU A 37 8.18 12.69 -13.78
N ASP A 38 8.69 13.26 -12.71
CA ASP A 38 8.00 13.23 -11.43
C ASP A 38 6.69 14.04 -11.48
N LYS A 39 5.74 13.66 -10.65
CA LYS A 39 4.53 14.44 -10.43
C LYS A 39 4.87 15.74 -9.72
N THR A 40 4.32 16.84 -10.22
CA THR A 40 4.32 18.12 -9.51
C THR A 40 2.97 18.30 -8.85
N TYR A 41 2.96 18.38 -7.53
CA TYR A 41 1.76 18.66 -6.74
C TYR A 41 1.55 20.18 -6.64
N LEU A 42 0.29 20.61 -6.79
CA LEU A 42 -0.13 22.00 -6.85
C LEU A 42 -0.96 22.43 -5.62
N GLU A 43 -1.12 21.58 -4.63
CA GLU A 43 -1.78 21.88 -3.36
C GLU A 43 -0.88 21.40 -2.23
N PHE A 44 -0.80 22.22 -1.18
CA PHE A 44 0.03 21.99 -0.01
C PHE A 44 -0.82 22.09 1.26
N ASP A 45 -0.27 21.78 2.41
CA ASP A 45 -0.91 21.94 3.73
C ASP A 45 -1.03 23.41 4.19
N ILE A 46 -0.43 24.32 3.43
CA ILE A 46 -0.52 25.77 3.62
C ILE A 46 -1.18 26.44 2.40
N PRO A 47 -1.87 27.58 2.58
CA PRO A 47 -2.43 28.31 1.45
C PRO A 47 -1.31 28.92 0.58
N VAL A 48 -1.54 28.95 -0.74
CA VAL A 48 -0.62 29.53 -1.72
C VAL A 48 -1.29 30.72 -2.41
N ILE A 49 -0.68 31.91 -2.32
CA ILE A 49 -1.22 33.13 -2.95
C ILE A 49 -1.11 33.03 -4.47
N TYR A 50 0.05 32.58 -4.96
CA TYR A 50 0.32 32.44 -6.39
C TYR A 50 1.25 31.26 -6.61
N GLU A 51 0.94 30.45 -7.60
CA GLU A 51 1.75 29.34 -8.08
C GLU A 51 1.75 29.29 -9.60
N GLU A 52 2.89 28.97 -10.17
CA GLU A 52 3.05 28.83 -11.61
C GLU A 52 3.80 27.54 -11.93
N TYR A 53 3.26 26.79 -12.87
CA TYR A 53 3.89 25.61 -13.44
C TYR A 53 4.29 25.91 -14.89
N ILE A 54 5.57 25.76 -15.20
CA ILE A 54 6.11 25.92 -16.55
C ILE A 54 6.79 24.64 -16.97
N PHE A 55 6.45 24.15 -18.16
CA PHE A 55 7.08 22.99 -18.75
C PHE A 55 7.47 23.25 -20.19
N ASP A 56 8.79 23.43 -20.41
CA ASP A 56 9.38 23.69 -21.70
C ASP A 56 10.11 22.44 -22.22
N PHE A 57 9.86 22.08 -23.47
CA PHE A 57 10.53 20.94 -24.09
C PHE A 57 10.70 21.12 -25.60
N PRO A 58 11.84 20.60 -26.17
CA PRO A 58 12.06 20.65 -27.61
C PRO A 58 10.96 19.96 -28.40
N LYS A 59 10.56 20.51 -29.55
CA LYS A 59 9.47 19.98 -30.39
C LYS A 59 9.68 18.54 -30.92
N PHE A 60 10.92 18.02 -30.86
CA PHE A 60 11.16 16.63 -31.22
C PHE A 60 10.74 15.61 -30.14
N PHE A 61 10.35 16.09 -28.95
CA PHE A 61 9.64 15.28 -27.95
C PHE A 61 8.14 15.52 -28.05
N GLY A 62 7.35 14.46 -27.96
CA GLY A 62 5.90 14.54 -27.75
C GLY A 62 5.57 14.12 -26.33
N TYR A 63 5.05 15.05 -25.52
CA TYR A 63 4.58 14.79 -24.16
C TYR A 63 3.06 14.89 -24.08
N ASN A 64 2.46 13.95 -23.35
CA ASN A 64 1.11 14.07 -22.84
C ASN A 64 1.17 14.64 -21.41
N TYR A 65 0.19 15.46 -21.05
CA TYR A 65 0.07 15.99 -19.69
C TYR A 65 -1.07 15.30 -18.97
N ASN A 66 -0.73 14.55 -17.93
CA ASN A 66 -1.72 14.00 -17.03
C ASN A 66 -1.98 15.00 -15.91
N PHE A 67 -3.09 15.72 -16.01
CA PHE A 67 -3.57 16.66 -14.99
C PHE A 67 -4.69 15.99 -14.19
N GLN A 68 -4.53 15.94 -12.87
CA GLN A 68 -5.49 15.33 -11.94
C GLN A 68 -5.77 16.29 -10.80
N GLY A 69 -6.97 16.24 -10.23
CA GLY A 69 -7.39 17.02 -9.07
C GLY A 69 -8.50 18.03 -9.38
N GLY A 70 -8.82 18.86 -8.39
CA GLY A 70 -9.95 19.80 -8.42
C GLY A 70 -9.60 21.26 -8.72
N LEU A 71 -8.31 21.65 -8.66
CA LEU A 71 -7.92 23.02 -8.98
C LEU A 71 -8.00 23.27 -10.48
N MET A 72 -8.49 24.46 -10.84
CA MET A 72 -8.49 24.91 -12.23
C MET A 72 -7.50 26.07 -12.37
N PRO A 73 -6.62 26.04 -13.38
CA PRO A 73 -5.71 27.15 -13.60
C PRO A 73 -6.49 28.44 -13.97
N LYS A 74 -6.07 29.56 -13.43
CA LYS A 74 -6.61 30.88 -13.79
C LYS A 74 -6.25 31.25 -15.21
N TYR A 75 -5.06 30.86 -15.66
CA TYR A 75 -4.66 30.97 -17.05
C TYR A 75 -3.89 29.72 -17.49
N LYS A 76 -3.99 29.43 -18.78
CA LYS A 76 -3.25 28.39 -19.46
C LYS A 76 -2.73 28.93 -20.78
N GLU A 77 -1.43 28.85 -20.96
CA GLU A 77 -0.75 29.13 -22.22
C GLU A 77 -0.09 27.85 -22.72
N ASP A 78 -0.31 27.51 -23.98
CA ASP A 78 0.27 26.33 -24.64
C ASP A 78 0.71 26.78 -26.05
N GLN A 79 1.97 27.05 -26.20
CA GLN A 79 2.48 27.70 -27.41
C GLN A 79 3.84 27.17 -27.83
N ALA A 80 4.09 27.28 -29.15
CA ALA A 80 5.40 27.05 -29.71
C ALA A 80 6.23 28.32 -29.59
N GLN A 81 7.50 28.20 -29.19
CA GLN A 81 8.43 29.32 -29.11
C GLN A 81 9.84 28.89 -29.52
N MET A 82 10.64 29.88 -29.94
CA MET A 82 12.04 29.66 -30.25
C MET A 82 12.89 29.87 -29.00
N MET A 83 13.60 28.85 -28.55
CA MET A 83 14.52 28.91 -27.41
C MET A 83 15.86 28.25 -27.78
N TYR A 84 16.95 28.84 -27.37
CA TYR A 84 18.29 28.30 -27.61
C TYR A 84 18.58 27.91 -29.07
N GLY A 85 17.97 28.61 -30.03
CA GLY A 85 18.12 28.33 -31.46
C GLY A 85 17.34 27.10 -31.96
N GLN A 86 16.43 26.58 -31.20
CA GLN A 86 15.58 25.44 -31.53
C GLN A 86 14.10 25.72 -31.21
N ASP A 87 13.20 24.98 -31.87
CA ASP A 87 11.79 25.06 -31.61
C ASP A 87 11.41 24.28 -30.33
N TYR A 88 10.73 24.93 -29.42
CA TYR A 88 10.20 24.39 -28.18
C TYR A 88 8.67 24.48 -28.13
N TYR A 89 8.06 23.62 -27.36
CA TYR A 89 6.74 23.81 -26.79
C TYR A 89 6.86 24.25 -25.33
N SER A 90 6.02 25.20 -24.94
CA SER A 90 5.92 25.72 -23.58
C SER A 90 4.48 25.60 -23.10
N LEU A 91 4.27 24.85 -22.04
CA LEU A 91 3.03 24.83 -21.28
C LEU A 91 3.21 25.69 -20.03
N ARG A 92 2.33 26.66 -19.81
CA ARG A 92 2.33 27.52 -18.64
C ARG A 92 0.95 27.51 -17.99
N LEU A 93 0.89 27.16 -16.71
CA LEU A 93 -0.33 27.15 -15.91
C LEU A 93 -0.13 28.05 -14.69
N GLY A 94 -1.05 28.97 -14.45
CA GLY A 94 -1.03 29.84 -13.27
C GLY A 94 -2.23 29.63 -12.37
N PHE A 95 -1.99 29.62 -11.07
CA PHE A 95 -2.99 29.42 -10.03
C PHE A 95 -2.88 30.54 -9.01
N GLU A 96 -4.01 31.02 -8.52
CA GLU A 96 -4.08 32.08 -7.51
C GLU A 96 -4.99 31.67 -6.36
N ASN A 97 -4.62 32.09 -5.15
CA ASN A 97 -5.39 31.86 -3.93
C ASN A 97 -5.74 30.36 -3.73
N VAL A 98 -4.75 29.51 -3.92
CA VAL A 98 -4.89 28.05 -3.74
C VAL A 98 -5.14 27.78 -2.25
N PRO A 99 -6.26 27.17 -1.87
CA PRO A 99 -6.53 26.85 -0.48
C PRO A 99 -5.60 25.72 0.00
N PRO A 100 -5.35 25.61 1.32
CA PRO A 100 -4.59 24.49 1.85
C PRO A 100 -5.35 23.19 1.62
N PHE A 101 -4.63 22.15 1.22
CA PHE A 101 -5.17 20.79 1.18
C PHE A 101 -5.41 20.29 2.60
N LYS A 102 -6.60 19.80 2.87
CA LYS A 102 -6.96 19.19 4.15
C LYS A 102 -7.18 17.70 3.96
N ALA A 103 -6.34 16.90 4.61
CA ALA A 103 -6.51 15.46 4.67
C ALA A 103 -7.79 15.09 5.44
N GLU A 104 -8.47 14.05 5.01
CA GLU A 104 -9.67 13.53 5.67
C GLU A 104 -9.44 12.10 6.14
N ASN A 105 -10.02 11.74 7.29
CA ASN A 105 -9.98 10.36 7.78
C ASN A 105 -10.65 9.40 6.79
N PHE A 106 -10.20 8.16 6.77
CA PHE A 106 -10.73 7.11 5.89
C PHE A 106 -10.52 7.37 4.39
N VAL A 107 -9.44 8.04 4.04
CA VAL A 107 -8.93 8.14 2.68
C VAL A 107 -7.69 7.27 2.56
N LYS A 108 -7.66 6.35 1.61
CA LYS A 108 -6.53 5.41 1.45
C LYS A 108 -5.21 6.11 1.11
N ASN A 109 -5.30 7.16 0.28
CA ASN A 109 -4.15 7.97 -0.10
C ASN A 109 -4.59 9.36 -0.53
N ASP A 110 -4.29 10.36 0.29
CA ASP A 110 -4.62 11.77 0.04
C ASP A 110 -4.07 12.29 -1.28
N ARG A 111 -2.92 11.76 -1.72
CA ARG A 111 -2.30 12.14 -3.01
C ARG A 111 -3.15 11.80 -4.24
N ASN A 112 -4.19 10.99 -4.10
CA ASN A 112 -5.17 10.75 -5.17
C ASN A 112 -6.05 11.98 -5.44
N TYR A 113 -6.17 12.85 -4.44
CA TYR A 113 -7.08 14.02 -4.44
C TYR A 113 -6.35 15.35 -4.55
N ILE A 114 -5.05 15.39 -4.19
CA ILE A 114 -4.21 16.57 -4.38
C ILE A 114 -4.04 16.82 -5.87
N THR A 115 -4.32 18.06 -6.30
CA THR A 115 -4.12 18.47 -7.69
C THR A 115 -2.64 18.32 -8.07
N ASN A 116 -2.40 17.66 -9.19
CA ASN A 116 -1.07 17.40 -9.69
C ASN A 116 -1.01 17.36 -11.21
N ILE A 117 0.18 17.60 -11.74
CA ILE A 117 0.48 17.46 -13.16
C ILE A 117 1.68 16.54 -13.35
N ARG A 118 1.62 15.67 -14.36
CA ARG A 118 2.70 14.78 -14.75
C ARG A 118 2.83 14.74 -16.26
N PRO A 119 3.94 15.23 -16.82
CA PRO A 119 4.26 14.99 -18.23
C PRO A 119 4.74 13.57 -18.45
N GLU A 120 4.27 12.94 -19.52
CA GLU A 120 4.67 11.59 -19.95
C GLU A 120 5.08 11.59 -21.41
N LEU A 121 6.29 11.14 -21.69
CA LEU A 121 6.82 11.08 -23.06
C LEU A 121 6.07 10.00 -23.84
N ASN A 122 5.35 10.40 -24.90
CA ASN A 122 4.62 9.49 -25.77
C ASN A 122 5.30 9.23 -27.10
N SER A 123 6.12 10.17 -27.59
CA SER A 123 6.81 10.02 -28.88
C SER A 123 8.10 10.86 -28.95
N THR A 124 8.94 10.50 -29.89
CA THR A 124 10.10 11.31 -30.31
C THR A 124 10.17 11.36 -31.81
N ASN A 125 10.68 12.48 -32.36
CA ASN A 125 10.90 12.67 -33.79
C ASN A 125 12.29 13.29 -34.00
N PHE A 126 13.35 12.47 -33.94
CA PHE A 126 14.71 12.90 -34.18
C PHE A 126 15.06 12.71 -35.66
N ASN A 127 15.45 13.78 -36.35
CA ASN A 127 15.87 13.74 -37.76
C ASN A 127 14.84 13.01 -38.66
N ASN A 128 13.57 13.28 -38.49
CA ASN A 128 12.43 12.63 -39.16
C ASN A 128 12.27 11.12 -38.88
N LEU A 129 12.99 10.60 -37.88
CA LEU A 129 12.75 9.26 -37.37
C LEU A 129 11.74 9.33 -36.21
N PHE A 130 10.49 9.12 -36.57
CA PHE A 130 9.38 9.08 -35.59
C PHE A 130 9.40 7.75 -34.82
N LYS A 131 9.39 7.84 -33.50
CA LYS A 131 9.25 6.70 -32.60
C LYS A 131 8.12 6.98 -31.61
N SER A 132 7.09 6.15 -31.65
CA SER A 132 6.04 6.14 -30.62
C SER A 132 6.45 5.21 -29.47
N TYR A 133 6.13 5.62 -28.25
CA TYR A 133 6.25 4.79 -27.06
C TYR A 133 4.91 4.10 -26.78
N ALA A 134 4.79 3.37 -25.68
CA ALA A 134 3.57 2.59 -25.42
C ALA A 134 2.32 3.48 -25.49
N THR A 135 1.42 3.16 -26.41
CA THR A 135 0.13 3.86 -26.64
C THR A 135 -1.05 3.05 -26.14
N THR A 136 -0.86 1.75 -25.96
CA THR A 136 -1.86 0.80 -25.46
C THR A 136 -1.28 -0.07 -24.34
N TRP A 137 -2.14 -0.67 -23.55
CA TRP A 137 -1.69 -1.66 -22.55
C TRP A 137 -1.14 -2.94 -23.18
N ASP A 138 -1.49 -3.25 -24.43
CA ASP A 138 -0.85 -4.32 -25.21
C ASP A 138 0.62 -3.98 -25.52
N ASP A 139 0.92 -2.74 -25.89
CA ASP A 139 2.30 -2.29 -26.11
C ASP A 139 3.11 -2.37 -24.81
N VAL A 140 2.51 -2.01 -23.65
CA VAL A 140 3.16 -2.14 -22.34
C VAL A 140 3.46 -3.60 -22.03
N ARG A 141 2.49 -4.50 -22.26
CA ARG A 141 2.67 -5.95 -22.09
C ARG A 141 3.83 -6.48 -22.94
N ASP A 142 3.85 -6.13 -24.22
CA ASP A 142 4.87 -6.68 -25.16
C ASP A 142 6.26 -6.14 -24.82
N LYS A 143 6.37 -4.88 -24.44
CA LYS A 143 7.64 -4.34 -23.95
C LYS A 143 8.08 -4.97 -22.64
N LEU A 144 7.19 -5.20 -21.67
CA LEU A 144 7.54 -5.87 -20.42
C LEU A 144 8.06 -7.30 -20.63
N LYS A 145 7.61 -7.99 -21.69
CA LYS A 145 8.18 -9.29 -22.08
C LYS A 145 9.64 -9.22 -22.51
N GLU A 146 10.07 -8.09 -23.08
CA GLU A 146 11.43 -7.85 -23.55
C GLU A 146 12.40 -7.42 -22.45
N TYR A 147 11.90 -6.87 -21.33
CA TYR A 147 12.74 -6.44 -20.22
C TYR A 147 13.34 -7.63 -19.47
N ASP A 148 14.68 -7.63 -19.33
CA ASP A 148 15.40 -8.68 -18.62
C ASP A 148 14.95 -8.87 -17.17
N ASP A 149 14.57 -7.75 -16.52
CA ASP A 149 14.16 -7.71 -15.13
C ASP A 149 12.67 -8.07 -14.91
N PHE A 150 11.92 -8.39 -15.99
CA PHE A 150 10.53 -8.83 -15.93
C PHE A 150 10.31 -10.09 -16.80
N GLY A 151 10.08 -9.95 -18.11
CA GLY A 151 9.84 -11.07 -19.03
C GLY A 151 11.06 -11.97 -19.19
N GLY A 152 12.25 -11.39 -19.19
CA GLY A 152 13.50 -12.14 -19.16
C GLY A 152 13.63 -13.06 -17.95
N GLN A 153 13.18 -12.62 -16.76
CA GLN A 153 13.14 -13.47 -15.57
C GLN A 153 12.14 -14.63 -15.76
N LEU A 154 10.93 -14.32 -16.20
CA LEU A 154 9.86 -15.34 -16.42
C LEU A 154 10.25 -16.39 -17.48
N SER A 155 11.17 -16.06 -18.39
CA SER A 155 11.68 -16.97 -19.42
C SER A 155 12.65 -18.02 -18.88
N LYS A 156 13.27 -17.82 -17.71
CA LYS A 156 14.27 -18.71 -17.08
C LYS A 156 13.63 -19.93 -16.43
N LYS A 157 12.84 -20.72 -17.19
CA LYS A 157 12.06 -21.85 -16.71
C LYS A 157 12.86 -22.88 -15.90
N SER A 158 14.18 -22.99 -16.16
CA SER A 158 15.07 -23.88 -15.41
C SER A 158 15.11 -23.60 -13.91
N LEU A 159 14.84 -22.36 -13.49
CA LEU A 159 14.84 -21.96 -12.07
C LEU A 159 13.61 -22.49 -11.31
N ALA A 160 12.53 -22.85 -12.00
CA ALA A 160 11.30 -23.41 -11.40
C ALA A 160 11.24 -24.95 -11.50
N ARG A 161 12.09 -25.54 -12.36
CA ARG A 161 12.05 -26.97 -12.64
C ARG A 161 12.49 -27.79 -11.43
N ASN A 162 11.71 -28.85 -11.11
CA ASN A 162 11.97 -29.78 -10.01
C ASN A 162 12.04 -29.14 -8.60
N VAL A 163 11.47 -27.94 -8.43
CA VAL A 163 11.41 -27.25 -7.14
C VAL A 163 10.24 -27.74 -6.28
N LEU A 164 9.10 -27.94 -6.91
CA LEU A 164 7.88 -28.38 -6.24
C LEU A 164 7.87 -29.89 -6.01
N SER A 165 7.37 -30.32 -4.85
CA SER A 165 7.21 -31.74 -4.52
C SER A 165 6.14 -32.40 -5.41
N GLN A 166 6.23 -33.70 -5.58
CA GLN A 166 5.23 -34.47 -6.34
C GLN A 166 3.83 -34.38 -5.73
N ASP A 167 3.72 -34.26 -4.40
CA ASP A 167 2.45 -34.08 -3.72
C ASP A 167 1.75 -32.80 -4.19
N ILE A 168 2.50 -31.69 -4.36
CA ILE A 168 1.95 -30.43 -4.89
C ILE A 168 1.62 -30.59 -6.38
N MET A 169 2.52 -31.18 -7.16
CA MET A 169 2.34 -31.38 -8.60
C MET A 169 1.09 -32.24 -8.94
N ASN A 170 0.77 -33.19 -8.10
CA ASN A 170 -0.35 -34.13 -8.29
C ASN A 170 -1.71 -33.60 -7.80
N ILE A 171 -1.78 -32.39 -7.18
CA ILE A 171 -3.07 -31.81 -6.77
C ILE A 171 -3.92 -31.56 -8.03
N PRO A 172 -5.13 -32.11 -8.12
CA PRO A 172 -5.94 -32.01 -9.34
C PRO A 172 -6.67 -30.65 -9.46
N ILE A 173 -6.99 -30.01 -8.33
CA ILE A 173 -7.77 -28.76 -8.29
C ILE A 173 -6.83 -27.57 -8.43
N PRO A 174 -6.95 -26.74 -9.51
CA PRO A 174 -6.03 -25.65 -9.79
C PRO A 174 -5.87 -24.66 -8.63
N LYS A 175 -6.98 -24.24 -8.01
CA LYS A 175 -6.97 -23.30 -6.89
C LYS A 175 -6.26 -23.85 -5.64
N GLU A 176 -6.45 -25.13 -5.33
CA GLU A 176 -5.77 -25.79 -4.20
C GLU A 176 -4.28 -25.93 -4.48
N LYS A 177 -3.91 -26.35 -5.70
CA LYS A 177 -2.52 -26.43 -6.14
C LYS A 177 -1.83 -25.06 -6.03
N ALA A 178 -2.46 -24.02 -6.56
CA ALA A 178 -1.94 -22.65 -6.47
C ALA A 178 -1.78 -22.18 -5.01
N SER A 179 -2.73 -22.52 -4.12
CA SER A 179 -2.65 -22.21 -2.69
C SER A 179 -1.49 -22.92 -2.00
N LYS A 180 -1.20 -24.17 -2.35
CA LYS A 180 -0.03 -24.90 -1.82
C LYS A 180 1.29 -24.31 -2.32
N ILE A 181 1.35 -23.89 -3.59
CA ILE A 181 2.52 -23.19 -4.14
C ILE A 181 2.71 -21.84 -3.47
N LEU A 182 1.63 -21.07 -3.25
CA LEU A 182 1.68 -19.83 -2.47
C LEU A 182 2.31 -20.06 -1.09
N LYS A 183 1.82 -21.05 -0.34
CA LYS A 183 2.36 -21.39 1.00
C LYS A 183 3.83 -21.82 0.96
N PHE A 184 4.22 -22.57 -0.06
CA PHE A 184 5.62 -22.92 -0.25
C PHE A 184 6.50 -21.68 -0.42
N VAL A 185 6.10 -20.73 -1.27
CA VAL A 185 6.85 -19.47 -1.49
C VAL A 185 6.88 -18.61 -0.21
N GLN A 186 5.73 -18.43 0.45
CA GLN A 186 5.62 -17.66 1.70
C GLN A 186 6.47 -18.23 2.84
N SER A 187 6.62 -19.56 2.92
CA SER A 187 7.43 -20.21 3.97
C SER A 187 8.92 -20.20 3.66
N THR A 188 9.30 -20.12 2.38
CA THR A 188 10.68 -20.26 1.91
C THR A 188 11.37 -18.92 1.73
N TYR A 189 10.65 -17.88 1.30
CA TYR A 189 11.20 -16.58 0.92
C TYR A 189 10.66 -15.46 1.79
N THR A 190 11.48 -14.44 1.99
CA THR A 190 11.14 -13.27 2.80
C THR A 190 11.22 -12.02 1.95
N TRP A 191 10.16 -11.21 2.00
CA TRP A 191 10.14 -9.91 1.39
C TRP A 191 11.07 -8.94 2.14
N ASP A 192 11.91 -8.20 1.42
CA ASP A 192 12.90 -7.26 1.95
C ASP A 192 12.34 -5.86 2.30
N GLY A 193 11.01 -5.67 2.10
CA GLY A 193 10.34 -4.39 2.30
C GLY A 193 10.31 -3.49 1.04
N ASN A 194 11.05 -3.85 -0.03
CA ASN A 194 11.08 -3.06 -1.25
C ASN A 194 9.95 -3.43 -2.21
N VAL A 195 9.20 -2.42 -2.65
CA VAL A 195 8.16 -2.54 -3.67
C VAL A 195 8.77 -2.30 -5.04
N GLY A 196 8.53 -3.18 -5.99
CA GLY A 196 8.99 -3.04 -7.36
C GLY A 196 8.10 -3.74 -8.38
N LEU A 197 8.07 -3.22 -9.61
CA LEU A 197 7.56 -3.92 -10.78
C LEU A 197 8.63 -4.85 -11.35
N PHE A 198 9.88 -4.47 -11.24
CA PHE A 198 11.06 -5.14 -11.77
C PHE A 198 11.87 -5.80 -10.65
N THR A 199 12.56 -6.90 -11.00
CA THR A 199 13.53 -7.50 -10.08
C THR A 199 14.74 -6.59 -9.91
N GLY A 200 15.34 -6.59 -8.70
CA GLY A 200 16.60 -5.90 -8.43
C GLY A 200 17.79 -6.78 -8.82
N ASP A 201 18.01 -7.85 -8.06
CA ASP A 201 19.11 -8.79 -8.24
C ASP A 201 18.72 -10.05 -9.02
N GLY A 202 17.43 -10.20 -9.33
CA GLY A 202 16.85 -11.28 -10.11
C GLY A 202 16.47 -12.52 -9.31
N ILE A 203 15.64 -13.37 -9.93
CA ILE A 203 15.08 -14.56 -9.28
C ILE A 203 16.15 -15.57 -8.82
N LYS A 204 17.30 -15.64 -9.51
CA LYS A 204 18.39 -16.49 -9.05
C LYS A 204 18.92 -16.04 -7.69
N SER A 205 19.12 -14.74 -7.50
CA SER A 205 19.52 -14.17 -6.20
C SER A 205 18.49 -14.47 -5.11
N LEU A 206 17.18 -14.31 -5.41
CA LEU A 206 16.11 -14.71 -4.48
C LEU A 206 16.24 -16.19 -4.04
N ILE A 207 16.50 -17.11 -4.99
CA ILE A 207 16.64 -18.54 -4.70
C ILE A 207 17.83 -18.80 -3.78
N ASP A 208 18.94 -18.10 -4.00
CA ASP A 208 20.19 -18.30 -3.25
C ASP A 208 20.11 -17.67 -1.84
N THR A 209 19.61 -16.44 -1.73
CA THR A 209 19.59 -15.65 -0.49
C THR A 209 18.33 -15.83 0.36
N LYS A 210 17.23 -16.32 -0.23
CA LYS A 210 15.87 -16.41 0.34
C LYS A 210 15.23 -15.05 0.66
N ILE A 211 15.83 -13.96 0.22
CA ILE A 211 15.34 -12.59 0.44
C ILE A 211 15.28 -11.89 -0.91
N GLY A 212 14.19 -11.16 -1.15
CA GLY A 212 14.03 -10.40 -2.39
C GLY A 212 12.93 -9.34 -2.33
N ASN A 213 12.88 -8.50 -3.35
CA ASN A 213 11.84 -7.51 -3.49
C ASN A 213 10.49 -8.13 -3.91
N SER A 214 9.42 -7.33 -3.97
CA SER A 214 8.09 -7.83 -4.29
C SER A 214 7.99 -8.46 -5.69
N ALA A 215 8.72 -7.94 -6.68
CA ALA A 215 8.71 -8.49 -8.03
C ALA A 215 9.41 -9.84 -8.10
N GLU A 216 10.56 -9.99 -7.44
CA GLU A 216 11.30 -11.26 -7.40
C GLU A 216 10.44 -12.38 -6.83
N ILE A 217 9.78 -12.11 -5.70
CA ILE A 217 8.91 -13.09 -5.02
C ILE A 217 7.70 -13.45 -5.89
N ASN A 218 6.98 -12.46 -6.41
CA ASN A 218 5.73 -12.70 -7.14
C ASN A 218 5.97 -13.21 -8.57
N LEU A 219 7.03 -12.79 -9.26
CA LEU A 219 7.41 -13.39 -10.55
C LEU A 219 7.86 -14.84 -10.37
N TYR A 220 8.58 -15.17 -9.28
CA TYR A 220 8.94 -16.54 -8.99
C TYR A 220 7.71 -17.39 -8.64
N LEU A 221 6.75 -16.86 -7.89
CA LEU A 221 5.45 -17.49 -7.66
C LEU A 221 4.76 -17.85 -8.99
N ILE A 222 4.72 -16.88 -9.94
CA ILE A 222 4.15 -17.09 -11.28
C ILE A 222 4.89 -18.22 -12.03
N MET A 223 6.22 -18.24 -11.97
CA MET A 223 7.02 -19.27 -12.62
C MET A 223 6.73 -20.68 -12.06
N LEU A 224 6.66 -20.80 -10.73
CA LEU A 224 6.35 -22.08 -10.08
C LEU A 224 4.93 -22.56 -10.40
N MET A 225 3.95 -21.66 -10.42
CA MET A 225 2.58 -21.97 -10.79
C MET A 225 2.48 -22.42 -12.26
N ARG A 226 3.21 -21.76 -13.18
CA ARG A 226 3.27 -22.15 -14.60
C ARG A 226 3.95 -23.51 -14.80
N GLU A 227 5.04 -23.79 -14.07
CA GLU A 227 5.72 -25.09 -14.09
C GLU A 227 4.80 -26.21 -13.60
N ALA A 228 3.90 -25.91 -12.66
CA ALA A 228 2.87 -26.82 -12.17
C ALA A 228 1.65 -26.97 -13.12
N GLY A 229 1.72 -26.40 -14.34
CA GLY A 229 0.69 -26.51 -15.36
C GLY A 229 -0.52 -25.59 -15.17
N LEU A 230 -0.42 -24.56 -14.31
CA LEU A 230 -1.50 -23.61 -14.06
C LEU A 230 -1.49 -22.45 -15.08
N ASN A 231 -2.68 -21.99 -15.50
CA ASN A 231 -2.84 -20.84 -16.39
C ASN A 231 -2.71 -19.53 -15.58
N VAL A 232 -1.47 -19.05 -15.41
CA VAL A 232 -1.16 -17.90 -14.56
C VAL A 232 -0.49 -16.81 -15.38
N SER A 233 -1.02 -15.59 -15.25
CA SER A 233 -0.49 -14.37 -15.87
C SER A 233 -0.07 -13.35 -14.82
N PRO A 234 0.97 -12.53 -15.09
CA PRO A 234 1.26 -11.36 -14.26
C PRO A 234 0.10 -10.36 -14.33
N MET A 235 -0.24 -9.77 -13.20
CA MET A 235 -1.12 -8.63 -13.10
C MET A 235 -0.35 -7.47 -12.50
N ILE A 236 -0.24 -6.36 -13.23
CA ILE A 236 0.51 -5.17 -12.80
C ILE A 236 -0.43 -4.08 -12.31
N MET A 237 0.02 -3.29 -11.35
CA MET A 237 -0.78 -2.25 -10.72
C MET A 237 0.08 -1.20 -10.02
N ASN A 238 -0.56 -0.15 -9.55
CA ASN A 238 0.04 0.75 -8.57
C ASN A 238 -0.30 0.29 -7.16
N THR A 239 0.67 0.34 -6.25
CA THR A 239 0.36 0.27 -4.82
C THR A 239 -0.42 1.51 -4.38
N VAL A 240 -1.15 1.40 -3.26
CA VAL A 240 -1.90 2.52 -2.66
C VAL A 240 -1.03 3.77 -2.52
N ASN A 241 0.20 3.63 -1.99
CA ASN A 241 1.11 4.76 -1.80
C ASN A 241 1.59 5.42 -3.11
N ARG A 242 1.54 4.69 -4.24
CA ARG A 242 1.87 5.23 -5.56
C ARG A 242 0.76 6.10 -6.14
N GLY A 243 -0.47 5.93 -5.64
CA GLY A 243 -1.68 6.54 -6.18
C GLY A 243 -2.35 5.69 -7.25
N ILE A 244 -3.58 6.04 -7.61
CA ILE A 244 -4.39 5.28 -8.57
C ILE A 244 -3.69 5.21 -9.93
N LEU A 245 -3.65 4.01 -10.51
CA LEU A 245 -3.13 3.82 -11.87
C LEU A 245 -4.08 4.47 -12.88
N ASN A 246 -3.58 5.46 -13.63
CA ASN A 246 -4.35 6.07 -14.71
C ASN A 246 -4.36 5.14 -15.93
N ILE A 247 -5.49 4.49 -16.16
CA ILE A 247 -5.66 3.52 -17.24
C ILE A 247 -5.77 4.15 -18.63
N ALA A 248 -6.06 5.46 -18.71
CA ALA A 248 -6.15 6.20 -19.96
C ALA A 248 -4.77 6.54 -20.58
N PHE A 249 -3.69 6.44 -19.79
CA PHE A 249 -2.32 6.72 -20.23
C PHE A 249 -1.43 5.49 -20.01
N PRO A 250 -1.42 4.53 -20.96
CA PRO A 250 -0.60 3.33 -20.85
C PRO A 250 0.90 3.66 -20.87
N THR A 251 1.61 3.30 -19.81
CA THR A 251 3.06 3.49 -19.71
C THR A 251 3.69 2.44 -18.80
N ILE A 252 4.93 2.02 -19.11
CA ILE A 252 5.68 1.06 -18.29
C ILE A 252 6.05 1.66 -16.92
N GLY A 253 6.26 2.96 -16.88
CA GLY A 253 6.75 3.65 -15.68
C GLY A 253 5.65 3.92 -14.63
N ALA A 254 4.37 3.76 -14.94
CA ALA A 254 3.30 4.01 -13.98
C ALA A 254 3.16 2.86 -12.97
N PRO A 255 3.01 1.57 -13.37
CA PRO A 255 2.89 0.46 -12.42
C PRO A 255 4.17 0.28 -11.59
N ASN A 256 4.01 -0.04 -10.32
CA ASN A 256 5.14 -0.34 -9.43
C ASN A 256 4.98 -1.67 -8.69
N TYR A 257 4.01 -2.48 -9.07
CA TYR A 257 3.73 -3.74 -8.38
C TYR A 257 3.24 -4.81 -9.35
N VAL A 258 3.53 -6.07 -9.05
CA VAL A 258 3.06 -7.23 -9.79
C VAL A 258 2.57 -8.31 -8.85
N VAL A 259 1.44 -8.95 -9.17
CA VAL A 259 0.89 -10.11 -8.47
C VAL A 259 0.60 -11.24 -9.48
N ALA A 260 0.45 -12.47 -8.99
CA ALA A 260 0.05 -13.60 -9.81
C ALA A 260 -1.48 -13.64 -9.97
N CYS A 261 -1.97 -13.84 -11.18
CA CYS A 261 -3.38 -14.04 -11.49
C CYS A 261 -3.58 -15.41 -12.14
N LEU A 262 -4.23 -16.33 -11.43
CA LEU A 262 -4.69 -17.60 -11.96
C LEU A 262 -6.04 -17.41 -12.64
N GLU A 263 -6.15 -17.85 -13.88
CA GLU A 263 -7.42 -17.98 -14.58
C GLU A 263 -7.86 -19.44 -14.53
N ASP A 264 -9.00 -19.71 -13.91
CA ASP A 264 -9.60 -21.03 -13.80
C ASP A 264 -11.10 -20.97 -14.07
N ASN A 265 -11.56 -21.65 -15.12
CA ASN A 265 -12.96 -21.68 -15.55
C ASN A 265 -13.62 -20.29 -15.68
N GLY A 266 -12.89 -19.33 -16.24
CA GLY A 266 -13.35 -17.96 -16.43
C GLY A 266 -13.34 -17.07 -15.18
N ASN A 267 -12.88 -17.60 -14.03
CA ASN A 267 -12.68 -16.85 -12.81
C ASN A 267 -11.22 -16.47 -12.63
N TYR A 268 -10.98 -15.31 -12.00
CA TYR A 268 -9.65 -14.83 -11.65
C TYR A 268 -9.40 -14.98 -10.17
N TYR A 269 -8.25 -15.57 -9.81
CA TYR A 269 -7.78 -15.70 -8.44
C TYR A 269 -6.42 -15.03 -8.33
N LEU A 270 -6.31 -14.06 -7.43
CA LEU A 270 -5.11 -13.27 -7.22
C LEU A 270 -4.28 -13.85 -6.08
N TYR A 271 -2.96 -13.87 -6.27
CA TYR A 271 -2.01 -14.40 -5.29
C TYR A 271 -0.82 -13.45 -5.15
N ASP A 272 -0.41 -13.23 -3.91
CA ASP A 272 0.73 -12.41 -3.52
C ASP A 272 1.50 -13.09 -2.40
N ALA A 273 2.75 -13.46 -2.63
CA ALA A 273 3.55 -14.20 -1.67
C ALA A 273 4.43 -13.30 -0.77
N THR A 274 4.32 -11.98 -0.88
CA THR A 274 5.11 -11.04 -0.06
C THR A 274 4.62 -10.94 1.39
N SER A 275 3.39 -11.38 1.69
CA SER A 275 2.86 -11.49 3.06
C SER A 275 2.54 -12.93 3.39
N LYS A 276 2.90 -13.38 4.59
CA LYS A 276 2.65 -14.75 5.08
C LYS A 276 1.16 -15.06 5.32
N PHE A 277 0.33 -14.03 5.46
CA PHE A 277 -1.11 -14.14 5.67
C PHE A 277 -1.95 -13.97 4.40
N SER A 278 -1.31 -13.70 3.25
CA SER A 278 -2.04 -13.65 1.99
C SER A 278 -2.60 -15.01 1.62
N LEU A 279 -3.83 -15.00 1.09
CA LEU A 279 -4.59 -16.15 0.61
C LEU A 279 -5.09 -15.85 -0.80
N PRO A 280 -5.70 -16.82 -1.52
CA PRO A 280 -6.35 -16.52 -2.79
C PRO A 280 -7.35 -15.36 -2.66
N ASN A 281 -7.16 -14.30 -3.42
CA ASN A 281 -7.92 -13.04 -3.39
C ASN A 281 -7.79 -12.21 -2.09
N LEU A 282 -7.00 -12.63 -1.12
CA LEU A 282 -6.62 -11.84 0.05
C LEU A 282 -5.18 -11.37 -0.14
N LEU A 283 -5.01 -10.21 -0.79
CA LEU A 283 -3.72 -9.58 -1.02
C LEU A 283 -3.33 -8.67 0.15
N PRO A 284 -2.06 -8.29 0.28
CA PRO A 284 -1.66 -7.21 1.17
C PRO A 284 -2.42 -5.91 0.84
N PRO A 285 -2.83 -5.11 1.84
CA PRO A 285 -3.64 -3.90 1.63
C PRO A 285 -3.07 -2.92 0.60
N ARG A 286 -1.74 -2.86 0.47
CA ARG A 286 -1.05 -2.02 -0.53
C ARG A 286 -1.42 -2.33 -1.99
N ALA A 287 -1.93 -3.54 -2.30
CA ALA A 287 -2.30 -3.96 -3.64
C ALA A 287 -3.73 -3.55 -4.05
N TYR A 288 -4.60 -3.20 -3.10
CA TYR A 288 -5.98 -2.85 -3.42
C TYR A 288 -6.14 -1.38 -3.77
N ASN A 289 -5.77 -1.02 -5.01
CA ASN A 289 -5.76 0.37 -5.48
C ASN A 289 -6.54 0.56 -6.79
N TYR A 290 -7.74 0.03 -6.86
CA TYR A 290 -8.75 0.14 -7.94
C TYR A 290 -8.33 -0.53 -9.24
N ASN A 291 -7.36 0.02 -9.97
CA ASN A 291 -7.06 -0.38 -11.34
C ASN A 291 -5.84 -1.31 -11.41
N ALA A 292 -5.95 -2.38 -12.18
CA ALA A 292 -4.87 -3.31 -12.50
C ALA A 292 -4.93 -3.74 -13.97
N ILE A 293 -3.79 -4.16 -14.50
CA ILE A 293 -3.65 -4.63 -15.87
C ILE A 293 -3.18 -6.08 -15.84
N LEU A 294 -4.03 -6.98 -16.30
CA LEU A 294 -3.70 -8.39 -16.45
C LEU A 294 -2.98 -8.61 -17.79
N LEU A 295 -1.75 -9.11 -17.73
CA LEU A 295 -0.88 -9.31 -18.90
C LEU A 295 -1.01 -10.74 -19.43
N LYS A 296 -2.08 -11.03 -20.19
CA LYS A 296 -2.23 -12.33 -20.86
C LYS A 296 -1.30 -12.43 -22.07
N ASP A 297 -1.11 -13.63 -22.58
CA ASP A 297 -0.20 -13.86 -23.71
C ASP A 297 -0.58 -13.04 -24.96
N LYS A 298 -1.86 -12.96 -25.28
CA LYS A 298 -2.36 -12.32 -26.52
C LYS A 298 -2.88 -10.89 -26.31
N LYS A 299 -3.31 -10.52 -25.10
CA LYS A 299 -3.91 -9.21 -24.81
C LYS A 299 -3.67 -8.80 -23.36
N ALA A 300 -3.67 -7.50 -23.12
CA ALA A 300 -3.79 -6.92 -21.80
C ALA A 300 -5.26 -6.64 -21.48
N GLU A 301 -5.69 -6.90 -20.24
CA GLU A 301 -7.05 -6.64 -19.78
C GLU A 301 -7.01 -5.69 -18.57
N ILE A 302 -7.87 -4.65 -18.62
CA ILE A 302 -8.04 -3.74 -17.49
C ILE A 302 -9.04 -4.38 -16.54
N LEU A 303 -8.64 -4.53 -15.28
CA LEU A 303 -9.46 -5.08 -14.20
C LEU A 303 -9.53 -4.11 -13.02
N GLN A 304 -10.64 -4.16 -12.30
CA GLN A 304 -10.75 -3.48 -11.01
C GLN A 304 -10.52 -4.47 -9.86
N ILE A 305 -9.70 -4.07 -8.91
CA ILE A 305 -9.40 -4.85 -7.72
C ILE A 305 -9.89 -4.12 -6.47
N ASN A 306 -10.80 -4.78 -5.77
CA ASN A 306 -11.32 -4.32 -4.49
C ASN A 306 -11.24 -5.46 -3.48
N ASN A 307 -11.07 -5.12 -2.22
CA ASN A 307 -11.10 -6.09 -1.15
C ASN A 307 -12.53 -6.22 -0.58
N PHE A 308 -13.20 -7.31 -0.90
CA PHE A 308 -14.52 -7.64 -0.37
C PHE A 308 -14.47 -8.69 0.75
N ILE A 309 -13.28 -9.11 1.17
CA ILE A 309 -13.10 -10.12 2.21
C ILE A 309 -13.23 -9.45 3.57
N GLU A 310 -14.31 -9.79 4.30
CA GLU A 310 -14.54 -9.29 5.64
C GLU A 310 -13.43 -9.69 6.60
N SER A 311 -12.89 -8.73 7.34
CA SER A 311 -11.88 -8.91 8.39
C SER A 311 -12.52 -8.69 9.77
N LYS A 312 -12.06 -9.41 10.78
CA LYS A 312 -12.60 -9.27 12.14
C LYS A 312 -11.49 -9.05 13.16
N THR A 313 -11.79 -8.20 14.12
CA THR A 313 -11.01 -8.06 15.36
C THR A 313 -11.85 -8.57 16.52
N TYR A 314 -11.32 -9.54 17.26
CA TYR A 314 -11.94 -10.09 18.48
C TYR A 314 -11.19 -9.57 19.70
N LEU A 315 -11.83 -8.73 20.48
CA LEU A 315 -11.33 -8.20 21.75
C LEU A 315 -11.99 -8.96 22.89
N ASN A 316 -11.24 -9.86 23.54
CA ASN A 316 -11.73 -10.67 24.63
C ASN A 316 -11.06 -10.23 25.94
N VAL A 317 -11.88 -10.00 26.96
CA VAL A 317 -11.46 -9.70 28.34
C VAL A 317 -12.09 -10.72 29.27
N ASP A 318 -11.27 -11.45 29.99
CA ASP A 318 -11.70 -12.26 31.13
C ASP A 318 -11.17 -11.58 32.41
N ALA A 319 -12.06 -10.97 33.18
CA ALA A 319 -11.74 -10.13 34.31
C ALA A 319 -12.38 -10.65 35.61
N LYS A 320 -11.70 -10.44 36.71
CA LYS A 320 -12.21 -10.64 38.07
C LYS A 320 -12.21 -9.31 38.82
N LEU A 321 -13.33 -8.95 39.37
CA LEU A 321 -13.44 -7.82 40.28
C LEU A 321 -12.95 -8.25 41.69
N ASN A 322 -12.00 -7.51 42.23
CA ASN A 322 -11.45 -7.72 43.56
C ASN A 322 -12.21 -6.86 44.60
N GLU A 323 -12.07 -7.19 45.89
CA GLU A 323 -12.73 -6.48 47.00
C GLU A 323 -12.25 -5.01 47.10
N ASP A 324 -11.06 -4.72 46.68
CA ASP A 324 -10.48 -3.38 46.63
C ASP A 324 -10.90 -2.55 45.42
N THR A 325 -11.89 -3.01 44.67
CA THR A 325 -12.42 -2.40 43.44
C THR A 325 -11.50 -2.39 42.25
N THR A 326 -10.41 -3.13 42.30
CA THR A 326 -9.55 -3.36 41.12
C THR A 326 -10.09 -4.49 40.25
N PHE A 327 -9.71 -4.46 38.95
CA PHE A 327 -9.93 -5.59 38.05
C PHE A 327 -8.56 -6.24 37.71
N GLU A 328 -8.49 -7.55 37.83
CA GLU A 328 -7.41 -8.36 37.34
C GLU A 328 -7.90 -9.35 36.28
N GLY A 329 -7.07 -9.71 35.31
CA GLY A 329 -7.50 -10.65 34.30
C GLY A 329 -6.59 -10.75 33.09
N ASN A 330 -7.12 -11.33 32.01
CA ASN A 330 -6.43 -11.54 30.74
C ASN A 330 -7.18 -10.82 29.61
N PHE A 331 -6.39 -10.23 28.73
CA PHE A 331 -6.86 -9.61 27.50
C PHE A 331 -6.30 -10.34 26.29
N LYS A 332 -7.13 -10.49 25.25
CA LYS A 332 -6.75 -11.02 23.94
C LYS A 332 -7.33 -10.16 22.84
N ASP A 333 -6.45 -9.70 21.95
CA ASP A 333 -6.76 -9.00 20.72
C ASP A 333 -6.36 -9.91 19.55
N ARG A 334 -7.35 -10.42 18.83
CA ARG A 334 -7.15 -11.36 17.73
C ARG A 334 -7.69 -10.78 16.44
N ASP A 335 -6.80 -10.49 15.54
CA ASP A 335 -7.08 -10.01 14.21
C ASP A 335 -7.12 -11.12 13.17
N THR A 336 -8.01 -10.96 12.18
CA THR A 336 -8.16 -11.93 11.08
C THR A 336 -7.91 -11.25 9.73
N LYS A 337 -7.45 -12.03 8.75
CA LYS A 337 -7.34 -11.67 7.32
C LYS A 337 -6.57 -10.36 7.11
N THR A 338 -7.20 -9.30 6.56
CA THR A 338 -6.54 -8.02 6.28
C THR A 338 -5.94 -7.39 7.53
N PHE A 339 -6.64 -7.46 8.66
CA PHE A 339 -6.14 -6.93 9.91
C PHE A 339 -4.99 -7.77 10.48
N ALA A 340 -5.03 -9.09 10.31
CA ALA A 340 -3.90 -9.96 10.66
C ALA A 340 -2.65 -9.65 9.82
N ILE A 341 -2.82 -9.35 8.51
CA ILE A 341 -1.70 -8.90 7.65
C ILE A 341 -1.08 -7.63 8.23
N LEU A 342 -1.92 -6.61 8.52
CA LEU A 342 -1.44 -5.33 9.04
C LEU A 342 -0.74 -5.48 10.39
N ALA A 343 -1.38 -6.18 11.33
CA ALA A 343 -0.83 -6.38 12.68
C ALA A 343 0.49 -7.15 12.65
N TYR A 344 0.58 -8.19 11.82
CA TYR A 344 1.81 -8.98 11.66
C TYR A 344 2.92 -8.18 10.97
N ASP A 345 2.63 -7.50 9.88
CA ASP A 345 3.62 -6.70 9.15
C ASP A 345 4.23 -5.64 10.06
N GLU A 346 3.39 -4.97 10.87
CA GLU A 346 3.85 -4.01 11.87
C GLU A 346 4.68 -4.67 13.00
N TYR A 347 4.24 -5.82 13.50
CA TYR A 347 4.96 -6.57 14.52
C TYR A 347 6.35 -7.02 14.05
N VAL A 348 6.49 -7.48 12.80
CA VAL A 348 7.80 -7.92 12.29
C VAL A 348 8.71 -6.76 11.91
N ASP A 349 8.15 -5.61 11.54
CA ASP A 349 8.91 -4.40 11.26
C ASP A 349 9.61 -3.88 12.52
N ASN A 350 8.86 -3.73 13.62
CA ASN A 350 9.42 -3.36 14.92
C ASN A 350 8.57 -3.88 16.10
N LYS A 351 9.03 -4.97 16.71
CA LYS A 351 8.35 -5.59 17.85
C LYS A 351 8.21 -4.67 19.06
N GLN A 352 9.21 -3.82 19.31
CA GLN A 352 9.20 -2.91 20.45
C GLN A 352 8.18 -1.79 20.27
N ASP A 353 8.11 -1.22 19.06
CA ASP A 353 7.13 -0.18 18.74
C ASP A 353 5.70 -0.76 18.72
N TYR A 354 5.53 -2.01 18.26
CA TYR A 354 4.25 -2.69 18.30
C TYR A 354 3.75 -2.92 19.75
N GLU A 355 4.62 -3.37 20.65
CA GLU A 355 4.30 -3.49 22.09
C GLU A 355 4.02 -2.12 22.72
N LYS A 356 4.82 -1.10 22.40
CA LYS A 356 4.65 0.26 22.88
C LYS A 356 3.27 0.83 22.56
N LYS A 357 2.69 0.54 21.38
CA LYS A 357 1.32 0.94 21.03
C LYS A 357 0.28 0.42 22.01
N TYR A 358 0.41 -0.82 22.48
CA TYR A 358 -0.47 -1.35 23.51
C TYR A 358 -0.30 -0.62 24.82
N LYS A 359 0.95 -0.29 25.23
CA LYS A 359 1.25 0.50 26.43
C LYS A 359 0.67 1.92 26.36
N GLU A 360 0.70 2.53 25.20
CA GLU A 360 0.12 3.87 24.97
C GLU A 360 -1.43 3.82 24.89
N ARG A 361 -1.97 2.72 24.35
CA ARG A 361 -3.43 2.53 24.22
C ARG A 361 -4.09 2.28 25.56
N TYR A 362 -3.44 1.53 26.46
CA TYR A 362 -3.95 1.11 27.74
C TYR A 362 -3.09 1.74 28.85
N THR A 363 -3.70 2.65 29.62
CA THR A 363 -3.01 3.48 30.63
C THR A 363 -2.67 2.74 31.94
N PHE A 364 -2.94 1.44 32.02
CA PHE A 364 -2.62 0.57 33.14
C PHE A 364 -1.44 -0.35 32.85
N ASN A 365 -0.82 -0.86 33.90
CA ASN A 365 0.27 -1.83 33.76
C ASN A 365 -0.26 -3.21 33.37
N PHE A 366 0.46 -3.87 32.46
CA PHE A 366 0.19 -5.24 32.10
C PHE A 366 1.46 -6.09 32.04
N ASN A 367 1.30 -7.40 32.23
CA ASN A 367 2.36 -8.39 32.27
C ASN A 367 2.12 -9.48 31.22
N ASN A 368 3.11 -10.38 31.06
CA ASN A 368 2.99 -11.56 30.19
C ASN A 368 2.54 -11.23 28.75
N TYR A 369 3.01 -10.07 28.26
CA TYR A 369 2.73 -9.62 26.90
C TYR A 369 3.28 -10.62 25.88
N LYS A 370 2.44 -11.01 24.93
CA LYS A 370 2.79 -11.95 23.86
C LYS A 370 2.04 -11.61 22.58
N SER A 371 2.76 -11.61 21.46
CA SER A 371 2.16 -11.54 20.13
C SER A 371 2.58 -12.76 19.30
N GLU A 372 1.64 -13.43 18.69
CA GLU A 372 1.88 -14.70 17.98
C GLU A 372 0.94 -14.91 16.80
N VAL A 373 1.41 -15.72 15.85
CA VAL A 373 0.62 -16.29 14.76
C VAL A 373 -0.22 -17.43 15.32
N VAL A 374 -1.54 -17.32 15.21
CA VAL A 374 -2.47 -18.39 15.66
C VAL A 374 -2.64 -19.44 14.58
N ASN A 375 -2.86 -18.98 13.33
CA ASN A 375 -2.97 -19.82 12.15
C ASN A 375 -2.67 -19.01 10.87
N ASP A 376 -2.95 -19.57 9.70
CA ASP A 376 -2.63 -18.99 8.39
C ASP A 376 -3.24 -17.61 8.10
N ASN A 377 -4.24 -17.17 8.87
CA ASN A 377 -4.96 -15.92 8.65
C ASN A 377 -5.36 -15.19 9.93
N GLU A 378 -4.74 -15.55 11.07
CA GLU A 378 -5.01 -14.96 12.36
C GLU A 378 -3.73 -14.62 13.11
N PHE A 379 -3.68 -13.42 13.64
CA PHE A 379 -2.61 -12.91 14.50
C PHE A 379 -3.20 -12.44 15.83
N GLN A 380 -2.56 -12.78 16.96
CA GLN A 380 -3.07 -12.49 18.28
C GLN A 380 -2.05 -11.81 19.16
N THR A 381 -2.48 -10.79 19.87
CA THR A 381 -1.75 -10.18 20.99
C THR A 381 -2.52 -10.43 22.29
N SER A 382 -1.81 -10.79 23.35
CA SER A 382 -2.39 -11.05 24.66
C SER A 382 -1.50 -10.54 25.77
N PHE A 383 -2.11 -10.22 26.93
CA PHE A 383 -1.44 -9.83 28.16
C PHE A 383 -2.34 -10.03 29.38
N ASP A 384 -1.72 -10.13 30.55
CA ASP A 384 -2.41 -10.09 31.83
C ASP A 384 -2.40 -8.67 32.37
N PHE A 385 -3.50 -8.24 32.98
CA PHE A 385 -3.64 -6.89 33.51
C PHE A 385 -4.13 -6.87 34.97
N ASN A 386 -3.76 -5.78 35.67
CA ASN A 386 -4.35 -5.36 36.92
C ASN A 386 -4.59 -3.85 36.82
N THR A 387 -5.82 -3.40 37.04
CA THR A 387 -6.19 -2.01 36.82
C THR A 387 -7.24 -1.53 37.78
N ASP A 388 -7.20 -0.25 38.11
CA ASP A 388 -8.15 0.50 38.92
C ASP A 388 -8.88 1.56 38.07
N GLY A 389 -9.72 2.35 38.71
CA GLY A 389 -10.36 3.50 38.07
C GLY A 389 -11.55 3.18 37.14
N PHE A 390 -12.04 1.92 37.14
CA PHE A 390 -13.20 1.51 36.35
C PHE A 390 -14.46 1.28 37.17
N VAL A 391 -14.39 1.46 38.49
CA VAL A 391 -15.50 1.23 39.43
C VAL A 391 -15.76 2.48 40.25
N ASP A 392 -17.01 2.91 40.25
CA ASP A 392 -17.52 3.97 41.10
C ASP A 392 -18.34 3.37 42.27
N GLY A 393 -18.05 3.79 43.50
CA GLY A 393 -18.81 3.39 44.69
C GLY A 393 -19.84 4.46 45.07
N VAL A 394 -21.14 4.13 44.99
CA VAL A 394 -22.22 5.06 45.32
C VAL A 394 -23.25 4.37 46.20
N GLY A 395 -23.44 4.83 47.45
CA GLY A 395 -24.50 4.34 48.33
C GLY A 395 -24.46 2.84 48.61
N GLY A 396 -23.25 2.27 48.77
CA GLY A 396 -23.04 0.84 49.00
C GLY A 396 -23.19 -0.03 47.74
N LYS A 397 -23.27 0.58 46.56
CA LYS A 397 -23.30 -0.09 45.26
C LYS A 397 -22.00 0.18 44.50
N LEU A 398 -21.54 -0.77 43.71
CA LEU A 398 -20.45 -0.62 42.73
C LEU A 398 -21.05 -0.44 41.34
N ILE A 399 -20.65 0.60 40.67
CA ILE A 399 -21.13 0.95 39.33
C ILE A 399 -19.90 0.93 38.37
N PHE A 400 -20.01 0.19 37.30
CA PHE A 400 -18.95 0.16 36.26
C PHE A 400 -19.56 -0.11 34.89
N ASN A 401 -18.83 0.31 33.86
CA ASN A 401 -19.18 -0.05 32.49
C ASN A 401 -18.74 -1.50 32.22
N PRO A 402 -19.61 -2.42 31.78
CA PRO A 402 -19.27 -3.82 31.56
C PRO A 402 -18.24 -4.03 30.45
N LEU A 403 -18.00 -3.05 29.56
CA LEU A 403 -16.94 -3.10 28.57
C LEU A 403 -15.57 -2.69 29.12
N LEU A 404 -15.49 -2.23 30.38
CA LEU A 404 -14.26 -1.78 31.05
C LEU A 404 -13.45 -0.83 30.12
N PHE A 405 -12.15 -1.10 29.96
CA PHE A 405 -11.26 -0.31 29.09
C PHE A 405 -11.54 -0.50 27.59
N LEU A 406 -12.40 -1.44 27.18
CA LEU A 406 -12.86 -1.56 25.79
C LEU A 406 -13.97 -0.56 25.44
N TYR A 407 -14.55 0.10 26.45
CA TYR A 407 -15.51 1.18 26.19
C TYR A 407 -14.76 2.39 25.63
N ARG A 408 -15.08 2.76 24.39
CA ARG A 408 -14.57 3.97 23.74
C ARG A 408 -15.71 4.62 23.00
N GLN A 409 -15.85 5.91 23.17
CA GLN A 409 -16.68 6.72 22.28
C GLN A 409 -15.94 6.82 20.95
N ASN A 410 -16.58 6.37 19.89
CA ASN A 410 -16.01 6.51 18.55
C ASN A 410 -16.44 7.85 17.95
N HIS A 411 -15.47 8.75 17.76
CA HIS A 411 -15.68 10.07 17.16
C HIS A 411 -14.98 10.18 15.79
N GLU A 412 -14.52 9.08 15.21
CA GLU A 412 -13.71 9.08 13.99
C GLU A 412 -14.44 9.67 12.78
N PHE A 413 -15.79 9.64 12.78
CA PHE A 413 -16.61 10.26 11.74
C PHE A 413 -17.06 11.70 12.07
N ASN A 414 -16.74 12.21 13.26
CA ASN A 414 -17.08 13.57 13.62
C ASN A 414 -16.14 14.54 12.92
N GLN A 415 -16.69 15.41 12.10
CA GLN A 415 -15.95 16.49 11.45
C GLN A 415 -16.80 17.77 11.46
N THR A 416 -16.14 18.92 11.45
CA THR A 416 -16.79 20.23 11.51
C THR A 416 -17.06 20.82 10.11
N GLU A 417 -16.39 20.30 9.09
CA GLU A 417 -16.53 20.74 7.71
C GLU A 417 -17.17 19.62 6.87
N GLU A 418 -17.81 19.99 5.76
CA GLU A 418 -18.37 19.03 4.81
C GLU A 418 -17.27 18.17 4.21
N ARG A 419 -17.49 16.86 4.14
CA ARG A 419 -16.57 15.90 3.57
C ARG A 419 -16.50 16.07 2.06
N LYS A 420 -15.26 16.10 1.54
CA LYS A 420 -14.97 16.26 0.10
C LYS A 420 -14.60 14.95 -0.59
N TYR A 421 -14.04 14.01 0.17
CA TYR A 421 -13.49 12.77 -0.38
C TYR A 421 -14.28 11.55 0.06
N PRO A 422 -14.31 10.46 -0.73
CA PRO A 422 -15.03 9.26 -0.36
C PRO A 422 -14.44 8.59 0.88
N ILE A 423 -15.27 7.84 1.61
CA ILE A 423 -14.81 6.97 2.68
C ILE A 423 -14.31 5.67 2.06
N GLU A 424 -13.05 5.33 2.30
CA GLU A 424 -12.37 4.18 1.74
C GLU A 424 -11.86 3.27 2.86
N PHE A 425 -12.58 2.19 3.13
CA PHE A 425 -12.11 1.15 4.04
C PHE A 425 -11.16 0.18 3.34
N LEU A 426 -10.21 -0.39 4.10
CA LEU A 426 -9.26 -1.39 3.58
C LEU A 426 -9.95 -2.72 3.27
N SER A 427 -10.99 -3.04 4.01
CA SER A 427 -11.88 -4.19 3.83
C SER A 427 -13.19 -3.94 4.55
N PRO A 428 -14.28 -4.66 4.24
CA PRO A 428 -15.39 -4.79 5.18
C PRO A 428 -14.87 -5.32 6.52
N TYR A 429 -15.37 -4.82 7.64
CA TYR A 429 -14.86 -5.25 8.94
C TYR A 429 -15.91 -5.30 10.03
N GLU A 430 -15.63 -6.14 11.03
CA GLU A 430 -16.40 -6.27 12.26
C GLU A 430 -15.46 -6.26 13.46
N THR A 431 -15.84 -5.55 14.52
CA THR A 431 -15.17 -5.63 15.82
C THR A 431 -16.10 -6.29 16.84
N VAL A 432 -15.69 -7.45 17.34
CA VAL A 432 -16.42 -8.21 18.35
C VAL A 432 -15.75 -8.01 19.70
N LYS A 433 -16.49 -7.46 20.67
CA LYS A 433 -16.02 -7.28 22.05
C LYS A 433 -16.75 -8.28 22.95
N LYS A 434 -15.98 -9.11 23.64
CA LYS A 434 -16.50 -10.05 24.65
C LYS A 434 -15.81 -9.77 25.98
N VAL A 435 -16.59 -9.46 27.00
CA VAL A 435 -16.11 -9.25 28.35
C VAL A 435 -16.81 -10.23 29.28
N THR A 436 -16.04 -11.03 30.00
CA THR A 436 -16.50 -11.92 31.06
C THR A 436 -16.01 -11.34 32.37
N ILE A 437 -16.92 -11.08 33.30
CA ILE A 437 -16.56 -10.51 34.61
C ILE A 437 -17.02 -11.48 35.71
N THR A 438 -16.07 -11.93 36.51
CA THR A 438 -16.31 -12.67 37.75
C THR A 438 -16.40 -11.66 38.90
N ILE A 439 -17.51 -11.66 39.61
CA ILE A 439 -17.73 -10.81 40.76
C ILE A 439 -17.53 -11.62 42.06
N PRO A 440 -17.09 -11.01 43.18
CA PRO A 440 -17.01 -11.69 44.46
C PRO A 440 -18.38 -12.20 44.96
N ASP A 441 -18.41 -13.28 45.72
CA ASP A 441 -19.63 -13.96 46.16
C ASP A 441 -20.55 -13.09 47.04
N ASN A 442 -20.00 -12.06 47.70
CA ASN A 442 -20.74 -11.12 48.55
C ASN A 442 -21.49 -10.02 47.75
N TYR A 443 -21.32 -9.95 46.42
CA TYR A 443 -22.06 -9.02 45.55
C TYR A 443 -23.15 -9.73 44.76
N LYS A 444 -24.21 -8.98 44.44
CA LYS A 444 -25.31 -9.43 43.58
C LYS A 444 -25.59 -8.37 42.52
N PHE A 445 -25.94 -8.81 41.31
CA PHE A 445 -26.51 -7.95 40.29
C PHE A 445 -27.91 -7.50 40.62
#